data_e2b66a39ed7184799c172e3287310ed5
#
_entry.id   e2b66a39ed7184799c172e3287310ed5
#
_cell.length_a   1.000
_cell.length_b   1.000
_cell.length_c   1.000
_cell.angle_alpha   90.00
_cell.angle_beta   90.00
_cell.angle_gamma   90.00
#
_symmetry.space_group_name_H-M   'P 1'
#
loop_
_entity.id
_entity.type
_entity.pdbx_description
1 polymer ?
#
loop_
_entity_poly.entity_id
_entity_poly.type
_entity_poly.pdbx_seq_one_letter_code
_entity_poly.pdbx_strand_id
1 'polypeptide(L)' 'MARSTLFPARLYGIVDLGYAAPDDLARVTREMIAGGIDVIQLRAKGHSEADIERWGRELLPFCRDGGIPLIIN' A
#
# COMPACT_ATOMS: atom_id res chain seq x y z
N MET A 1 11.43 11.81 -3.60
CA MET A 1 12.75 11.24 -3.91
C MET A 1 12.80 10.81 -5.36
N ALA A 2 13.86 11.17 -6.05
CA ALA A 2 14.00 10.76 -7.42
C ALA A 2 14.44 9.30 -7.51
N ARG A 3 13.80 8.53 -8.38
CA ARG A 3 14.22 7.17 -8.67
C ARG A 3 15.40 7.20 -9.62
N SER A 4 16.26 6.20 -9.52
CA SER A 4 17.36 6.05 -10.45
C SER A 4 16.82 5.69 -11.84
N THR A 5 17.23 6.42 -12.86
CA THR A 5 16.89 6.10 -14.24
C THR A 5 17.83 5.04 -14.83
N LEU A 6 19.00 4.82 -14.20
CA LEU A 6 19.96 3.83 -14.64
C LEU A 6 19.55 2.41 -14.19
N PHE A 7 18.91 2.32 -13.05
CA PHE A 7 18.46 1.06 -12.49
C PHE A 7 16.99 1.19 -12.12
N PRO A 8 16.09 0.73 -12.98
CA PRO A 8 14.67 0.85 -12.73
C PRO A 8 14.23 -0.08 -11.60
N ALA A 9 14.76 0.17 -10.41
CA ALA A 9 14.40 -0.57 -9.22
C ALA A 9 13.01 -0.15 -8.77
N ARG A 10 12.24 -1.13 -8.29
CA ARG A 10 10.92 -0.90 -7.72
C ARG A 10 10.98 -1.05 -6.23
N LEU A 11 10.36 -0.11 -5.53
CA LEU A 11 10.20 -0.16 -4.09
C LEU A 11 8.81 -0.67 -3.76
N TYR A 12 8.75 -1.78 -3.05
CA TYR A 12 7.50 -2.36 -2.60
C TYR A 12 7.25 -1.95 -1.16
N GLY A 13 6.07 -1.38 -0.92
CA GLY A 13 5.63 -1.08 0.43
C GLY A 13 4.61 -2.12 0.86
N ILE A 14 4.83 -2.73 2.01
CA ILE A 14 3.89 -3.71 2.56
C ILE A 14 3.15 -3.07 3.72
N VAL A 15 1.83 -2.95 3.58
CA VAL A 15 0.96 -2.52 4.67
C VAL A 15 0.42 -3.80 5.31
N ASP A 16 1.00 -4.16 6.44
CA ASP A 16 0.73 -5.44 7.10
C ASP A 16 -0.10 -5.21 8.35
N LEU A 17 -1.29 -5.78 8.40
CA LEU A 17 -2.21 -5.67 9.53
C LEU A 17 -1.68 -6.35 10.79
N GLY A 18 -0.60 -7.11 10.69
CA GLY A 18 0.12 -7.63 11.85
C GLY A 18 0.91 -6.55 12.58
N TYR A 19 1.20 -5.43 11.89
CA TYR A 19 2.01 -4.34 12.45
C TYR A 19 1.28 -3.01 12.47
N ALA A 20 0.40 -2.76 11.51
CA ALA A 20 -0.36 -1.53 11.42
C ALA A 20 -1.79 -1.77 11.85
N ALA A 21 -2.34 -0.89 12.67
CA ALA A 21 -3.75 -0.95 13.05
C ALA A 21 -4.62 -0.52 11.86
N PRO A 22 -5.85 -1.06 11.75
CA PRO A 22 -6.76 -0.66 10.67
C PRO A 22 -6.96 0.85 10.55
N ASP A 23 -7.01 1.55 11.67
CA ASP A 23 -7.23 3.00 11.68
C ASP A 23 -6.04 3.78 11.11
N ASP A 24 -4.87 3.16 11.01
CA ASP A 24 -3.65 3.79 10.50
C ASP A 24 -3.39 3.49 9.03
N LEU A 25 -4.19 2.64 8.39
CA LEU A 25 -3.92 2.18 7.03
C LEU A 25 -3.84 3.32 6.03
N ALA A 26 -4.80 4.24 6.05
CA ALA A 26 -4.82 5.35 5.11
C ALA A 26 -3.60 6.26 5.30
N ARG A 27 -3.26 6.55 6.54
CA ARG A 27 -2.10 7.39 6.86
C ARG A 27 -0.80 6.75 6.38
N VAL A 28 -0.59 5.49 6.74
CA VAL A 28 0.63 4.77 6.36
C VAL A 28 0.76 4.68 4.85
N THR A 29 -0.33 4.37 4.16
CA THR A 29 -0.35 4.27 2.70
C THR A 29 0.00 5.60 2.06
N ARG A 30 -0.59 6.70 2.53
CA ARG A 30 -0.29 8.04 2.00
C ARG A 30 1.18 8.42 2.24
N GLU A 31 1.72 8.08 3.40
CA GLU A 31 3.13 8.36 3.71
C GLU A 31 4.07 7.56 2.80
N MET A 32 3.75 6.30 2.53
CA MET A 32 4.54 5.49 1.61
C MET A 32 4.52 6.06 0.20
N ILE A 33 3.36 6.47 -0.28
CA ILE A 33 3.23 7.06 -1.61
C ILE A 33 4.01 8.36 -1.70
N ALA A 34 3.90 9.21 -0.70
CA ALA A 34 4.65 10.46 -0.64
C ALA A 34 6.16 10.23 -0.61
N GLY A 35 6.59 9.11 -0.03
CA GLY A 35 8.00 8.73 0.03
C GLY A 35 8.56 8.10 -1.23
N GLY A 36 7.73 7.88 -2.25
CA GLY A 36 8.19 7.36 -3.54
C GLY A 36 8.06 5.87 -3.75
N ILE A 37 7.16 5.24 -3.00
CA ILE A 37 6.90 3.80 -3.19
C ILE A 37 6.32 3.55 -4.58
N ASP A 38 6.68 2.43 -5.20
CA ASP A 38 6.22 2.08 -6.55
C ASP A 38 5.01 1.14 -6.54
N VAL A 39 4.89 0.33 -5.52
CA VAL A 39 3.82 -0.66 -5.38
C VAL A 39 3.45 -0.76 -3.92
N ILE A 40 2.16 -0.83 -3.63
CA ILE A 40 1.66 -1.10 -2.28
C ILE A 40 1.06 -2.50 -2.26
N GLN A 41 1.44 -3.28 -1.27
CA GLN A 41 0.84 -4.59 -1.01
C GLN A 41 0.13 -4.55 0.33
N LEU A 42 -1.16 -4.85 0.33
CA LEU A 42 -1.92 -5.01 1.56
C LEU A 42 -1.83 -6.46 2.00
N ARG A 43 -1.27 -6.68 3.17
CA ARG A 43 -1.17 -8.00 3.77
C ARG A 43 -2.01 -8.06 5.03
N ALA A 44 -3.06 -8.88 4.96
CA ALA A 44 -4.03 -8.99 6.04
C ALA A 44 -4.24 -10.46 6.42
N LYS A 45 -3.15 -11.16 6.66
CA LYS A 45 -3.18 -12.57 7.00
C LYS A 45 -3.98 -12.80 8.28
N GLY A 46 -4.88 -13.77 8.25
CA GLY A 46 -5.71 -14.11 9.40
C GLY A 46 -6.99 -13.29 9.53
N HIS A 47 -7.22 -12.35 8.61
CA HIS A 47 -8.45 -11.56 8.58
C HIS A 47 -9.46 -12.14 7.58
N SER A 48 -10.73 -11.80 7.75
CA SER A 48 -11.79 -12.27 6.84
C SER A 48 -11.66 -11.62 5.47
N GLU A 49 -12.19 -12.30 4.45
CA GLU A 49 -12.22 -11.74 3.09
C GLU A 49 -13.00 -10.43 3.05
N ALA A 50 -14.08 -10.32 3.82
CA ALA A 50 -14.86 -9.10 3.88
C ALA A 50 -14.04 -7.93 4.43
N ASP A 51 -13.25 -8.15 5.46
CA ASP A 51 -12.38 -7.13 6.03
C ASP A 51 -11.28 -6.74 5.05
N ILE A 52 -10.67 -7.72 4.40
CA ILE A 52 -9.61 -7.47 3.42
C ILE A 52 -10.16 -6.64 2.25
N GLU A 53 -11.33 -6.98 1.76
CA GLU A 53 -11.99 -6.23 0.69
C GLU A 53 -12.27 -4.79 1.12
N ARG A 54 -12.78 -4.60 2.33
CA ARG A 54 -13.08 -3.27 2.86
C ARG A 54 -11.81 -2.40 2.94
N TRP A 55 -10.73 -2.96 3.46
CA TRP A 55 -9.46 -2.24 3.55
C TRP A 55 -8.86 -1.98 2.18
N GLY A 56 -8.96 -2.93 1.27
CA GLY A 56 -8.52 -2.73 -0.11
C GLY A 56 -9.25 -1.58 -0.78
N ARG A 57 -10.55 -1.48 -0.59
CA ARG A 57 -11.36 -0.37 -1.12
C ARG A 57 -10.98 0.96 -0.48
N GLU A 58 -10.62 0.94 0.79
CA GLU A 58 -10.17 2.15 1.48
C GLU A 58 -8.87 2.67 0.91
N LEU A 59 -7.94 1.78 0.58
CA LEU A 59 -6.60 2.16 0.10
C LEU A 59 -6.56 2.46 -1.39
N LEU A 60 -7.47 1.88 -2.16
CA LEU A 60 -7.46 1.99 -3.61
C LEU A 60 -7.45 3.43 -4.13
N PRO A 61 -8.26 4.37 -3.60
CA PRO A 61 -8.22 5.75 -4.08
C PRO A 61 -6.85 6.40 -3.96
N PHE A 62 -6.15 6.15 -2.85
CA PHE A 62 -4.81 6.72 -2.65
C PHE A 62 -3.81 6.16 -3.65
N CYS A 63 -3.87 4.86 -3.89
CA CYS A 63 -2.99 4.21 -4.85
C CYS A 63 -3.31 4.67 -6.28
N ARG A 64 -4.59 4.79 -6.62
CA ARG A 64 -5.02 5.27 -7.93
C ARG A 64 -4.54 6.68 -8.19
N ASP A 65 -4.71 7.58 -7.21
CA ASP A 65 -4.30 8.97 -7.36
C ASP A 65 -2.78 9.09 -7.50
N GLY A 66 -2.03 8.21 -6.85
CA GLY A 66 -0.58 8.17 -6.98
C GLY A 66 -0.08 7.41 -8.20
N GLY A 67 -0.96 6.79 -8.96
CA GLY A 67 -0.57 5.96 -10.10
C GLY A 67 0.15 4.70 -9.70
N ILE A 68 -0.18 4.14 -8.55
CA ILE A 68 0.54 3.01 -7.95
C ILE A 68 -0.36 1.78 -7.89
N PRO A 69 0.12 0.61 -8.34
CA PRO A 69 -0.65 -0.63 -8.19
C PRO A 69 -0.85 -1.00 -6.73
N LEU A 70 -2.03 -1.52 -6.43
CA LEU A 70 -2.36 -2.10 -5.13
C LEU A 70 -2.50 -3.60 -5.29
N ILE A 71 -1.72 -4.34 -4.54
CA ILE A 71 -1.76 -5.81 -4.53
C ILE A 71 -2.39 -6.25 -3.22
N ILE A 72 -3.38 -7.12 -3.33
CA ILE A 72 -4.02 -7.71 -2.16
C ILE A 72 -3.47 -9.13 -1.98
N ASN A 73 -2.97 -9.37 -0.80
CA ASN A 73 -2.39 -10.67 -0.49
C ASN A 73 -3.08 -11.31 0.73
#